data_c613214ecabb6884a726c5ffd65b7e01
#
_entry.id   c613214ecabb6884a726c5ffd65b7e01
#
_cell.length_a   1.000
_cell.length_b   1.000
_cell.length_c   1.000
_cell.angle_alpha   90.00
_cell.angle_beta   90.00
_cell.angle_gamma   90.00
#
_symmetry.space_group_name_H-M   'P 1'
#
loop_
_entity.id
_entity.type
_entity.pdbx_description
1 polymer ?
#
loop_
_entity_poly.entity_id
_entity_poly.type
_entity_poly.pdbx_seq_one_letter_code
_entity_poly.pdbx_strand_id
1 'polypeptide(L)'
;MNIAFLGAAREVTGSKHLITTKHGKRILLDCGMYQGKGLETDALNRNLGFDPATIDHIILTHAHIDHSGLIPYVFKLGFTGSVICTTATRDLCAYMLADAGHIQEYDTKTFNKKRAKQGKAPVEPLYTKADAINCMKLFIDVSYDRKLTIDPYIKVKFTNTGHMLGSGVANLEITEDGIKKRIAYTGDIGRPSNRILRSPDPFPQADILITEATYGNRLHTGWPQAEEELLEILTETCVKKGGKLIIPSFSVGRTQEIVYTLNNLFNDGRLPKIDIFVDSPLAINATEVFRLHPECLNGSILDVMETDSDPFGFNTLYYIRSHEESKKLNDHKKPCVIISASGMMEAGRIKHHLANNISNPNNTILAVGYCSPTTLGARILRGDKAVSIHGNMYEVKADIRRIDSYSGHGDYEEMIGFLNCQDKEQLKQVVLVHGEYDSQIFYKSQLEKEGYKNIIIPAVGEEIEI
;
A
#
# COMPACT_ATOMS: atom_id res chain seq x y z
N MET A 1 0.45 -9.56 29.78
CA MET A 1 0.50 -8.68 28.59
C MET A 1 -0.61 -9.13 27.65
N ASN A 2 -1.35 -8.15 27.08
CA ASN A 2 -2.50 -8.45 26.22
C ASN A 2 -2.31 -7.79 24.86
N ILE A 3 -2.89 -8.40 23.82
CA ILE A 3 -3.00 -7.79 22.47
C ILE A 3 -4.47 -7.70 22.09
N ALA A 4 -4.97 -6.48 21.81
CA ALA A 4 -6.31 -6.24 21.29
C ALA A 4 -6.25 -5.97 19.77
N PHE A 5 -7.11 -6.62 19.00
CA PHE A 5 -7.20 -6.49 17.54
C PHE A 5 -8.31 -5.51 17.17
N LEU A 6 -7.93 -4.25 16.87
CA LEU A 6 -8.86 -3.14 16.70
C LEU A 6 -9.18 -2.81 15.24
N GLY A 7 -8.60 -3.55 14.30
CA GLY A 7 -8.86 -3.44 12.86
C GLY A 7 -8.03 -4.44 12.08
N ALA A 8 -8.25 -4.56 10.78
CA ALA A 8 -7.68 -5.59 9.90
C ALA A 8 -7.80 -7.01 10.48
N ALA A 9 -8.86 -7.27 11.22
CA ALA A 9 -9.19 -8.55 11.83
C ALA A 9 -10.40 -9.13 11.09
N ARG A 10 -10.20 -10.22 10.34
CA ARG A 10 -11.12 -10.81 9.34
C ARG A 10 -11.47 -9.88 8.17
N GLU A 11 -10.62 -8.93 7.90
CA GLU A 11 -10.70 -7.97 6.81
C GLU A 11 -9.32 -7.41 6.47
N VAL A 12 -9.16 -6.78 5.30
CA VAL A 12 -7.85 -6.36 4.78
C VAL A 12 -7.41 -4.99 5.32
N THR A 13 -8.32 -4.03 5.54
CA THR A 13 -7.92 -2.64 5.81
C THR A 13 -8.10 -2.22 7.26
N GLY A 14 -7.41 -1.15 7.66
CA GLY A 14 -7.57 -0.54 8.98
C GLY A 14 -6.70 -1.16 10.07
N SER A 15 -5.48 -1.58 9.74
CA SER A 15 -4.55 -2.27 10.65
C SER A 15 -4.27 -1.48 11.92
N LYS A 16 -4.70 -2.02 13.07
CA LYS A 16 -4.51 -1.48 14.42
C LYS A 16 -4.53 -2.62 15.42
N HIS A 17 -3.37 -2.91 16.04
CA HIS A 17 -3.29 -3.94 17.08
C HIS A 17 -2.60 -3.36 18.31
N LEU A 18 -3.29 -3.35 19.44
CA LEU A 18 -2.85 -2.66 20.65
C LEU A 18 -2.27 -3.64 21.66
N ILE A 19 -0.95 -3.55 21.91
CA ILE A 19 -0.28 -4.26 22.99
C ILE A 19 -0.38 -3.42 24.28
N THR A 20 -0.85 -4.04 25.36
CA THR A 20 -0.83 -3.47 26.70
C THR A 20 0.07 -4.33 27.59
N THR A 21 1.17 -3.75 28.04
CA THR A 21 2.15 -4.43 28.90
C THR A 21 1.67 -4.44 30.36
N LYS A 22 2.22 -5.35 31.19
CA LYS A 22 1.97 -5.36 32.65
C LYS A 22 2.43 -4.07 33.35
N HIS A 23 3.43 -3.38 32.78
CA HIS A 23 3.92 -2.10 33.29
C HIS A 23 3.07 -0.91 32.81
N GLY A 24 1.92 -1.16 32.16
CA GLY A 24 0.99 -0.14 31.71
C GLY A 24 1.41 0.55 30.40
N LYS A 25 2.48 0.13 29.73
CA LYS A 25 2.87 0.66 28.42
C LYS A 25 1.94 0.19 27.34
N ARG A 26 1.52 1.10 26.48
CA ARG A 26 0.57 0.87 25.39
C ARG A 26 1.26 1.12 24.05
N ILE A 27 1.40 0.05 23.26
CA ILE A 27 2.11 0.06 21.98
C ILE A 27 1.10 -0.31 20.90
N LEU A 28 0.90 0.58 19.94
CA LEU A 28 0.04 0.32 18.79
C LEU A 28 0.90 -0.19 17.62
N LEU A 29 0.58 -1.37 17.11
CA LEU A 29 1.16 -1.91 15.88
C LEU A 29 0.30 -1.42 14.72
N ASP A 30 0.85 -0.56 13.89
CA ASP A 30 0.20 0.22 12.84
C ASP A 30 -0.98 1.10 13.33
N CYS A 31 -1.39 2.06 12.52
CA CYS A 31 -2.50 2.97 12.80
C CYS A 31 -3.20 3.34 11.48
N GLY A 32 -3.85 2.34 10.88
CA GLY A 32 -4.35 2.37 9.53
C GLY A 32 -5.80 2.79 9.38
N MET A 33 -6.11 3.34 8.21
CA MET A 33 -7.47 3.69 7.81
C MET A 33 -8.20 2.48 7.23
N TYR A 34 -9.48 2.34 7.57
CA TYR A 34 -10.39 1.53 6.77
C TYR A 34 -10.63 2.16 5.40
N GLN A 35 -10.66 1.34 4.38
CA GLN A 35 -10.92 1.72 2.99
C GLN A 35 -11.97 0.80 2.35
N GLY A 36 -12.72 1.31 1.38
CA GLY A 36 -13.64 0.49 0.59
C GLY A 36 -14.94 0.03 1.27
N LYS A 37 -15.26 0.52 2.47
CA LYS A 37 -16.49 0.19 3.22
C LYS A 37 -17.68 1.09 2.87
N GLY A 38 -17.61 1.86 1.79
CA GLY A 38 -18.67 2.74 1.34
C GLY A 38 -19.05 3.80 2.40
N LEU A 39 -20.33 3.87 2.76
CA LEU A 39 -20.83 4.85 3.72
C LEU A 39 -20.35 4.63 5.17
N GLU A 40 -19.92 3.44 5.51
CA GLU A 40 -19.44 3.10 6.86
C GLU A 40 -17.99 3.53 7.10
N THR A 41 -17.23 3.79 6.03
CA THR A 41 -15.80 4.09 6.11
C THR A 41 -15.47 5.24 7.06
N ASP A 42 -16.24 6.35 7.03
CA ASP A 42 -16.01 7.51 7.90
C ASP A 42 -16.27 7.18 9.38
N ALA A 43 -17.34 6.47 9.67
CA ALA A 43 -17.69 6.07 11.04
C ALA A 43 -16.65 5.09 11.63
N LEU A 44 -16.17 4.12 10.84
CA LEU A 44 -15.15 3.18 11.24
C LEU A 44 -13.81 3.88 11.53
N ASN A 45 -13.44 4.86 10.70
CA ASN A 45 -12.19 5.62 10.89
C ASN A 45 -12.27 6.59 12.08
N ARG A 46 -13.44 7.08 12.44
CA ARG A 46 -13.64 7.93 13.63
C ARG A 46 -13.67 7.11 14.92
N ASN A 47 -14.04 5.85 14.87
CA ASN A 47 -14.05 4.93 16.01
C ASN A 47 -12.70 4.20 16.11
N LEU A 48 -11.77 4.75 16.88
CA LEU A 48 -10.43 4.18 17.03
C LEU A 48 -10.39 2.91 17.89
N GLY A 49 -11.35 2.75 18.83
CA GLY A 49 -11.35 1.67 19.83
C GLY A 49 -10.38 1.91 21.00
N PHE A 50 -9.69 3.06 21.05
CA PHE A 50 -8.77 3.45 22.12
C PHE A 50 -8.71 4.98 22.26
N ASP A 51 -8.24 5.45 23.40
CA ASP A 51 -7.92 6.87 23.62
C ASP A 51 -6.50 7.17 23.14
N PRO A 52 -6.30 8.03 22.12
CA PRO A 52 -4.99 8.38 21.58
C PRO A 52 -4.00 8.94 22.60
N ALA A 53 -4.49 9.67 23.61
CA ALA A 53 -3.64 10.26 24.65
C ALA A 53 -2.97 9.21 25.56
N THR A 54 -3.46 7.96 25.53
CA THR A 54 -2.95 6.86 26.36
C THR A 54 -1.92 5.98 25.63
N ILE A 55 -1.63 6.24 24.35
CA ILE A 55 -0.67 5.46 23.57
C ILE A 55 0.73 6.02 23.77
N ASP A 56 1.68 5.16 24.18
CA ASP A 56 3.09 5.53 24.34
C ASP A 56 3.84 5.53 23.00
N HIS A 57 3.64 4.48 22.19
CA HIS A 57 4.34 4.31 20.91
C HIS A 57 3.44 3.72 19.84
N ILE A 58 3.64 4.15 18.60
CA ILE A 58 3.15 3.49 17.40
C ILE A 58 4.35 2.85 16.70
N ILE A 59 4.30 1.56 16.43
CA ILE A 59 5.30 0.85 15.63
C ILE A 59 4.71 0.65 14.24
N LEU A 60 5.24 1.37 13.26
CA LEU A 60 4.71 1.41 11.90
C LEU A 60 5.53 0.50 10.99
N THR A 61 4.89 -0.51 10.42
CA THR A 61 5.53 -1.49 9.54
C THR A 61 5.85 -0.93 8.16
N HIS A 62 4.93 -0.13 7.59
CA HIS A 62 5.11 0.49 6.27
C HIS A 62 4.11 1.64 6.04
N ALA A 63 4.28 2.34 4.90
CA ALA A 63 3.61 3.63 4.69
C ALA A 63 2.21 3.55 4.05
N HIS A 64 1.69 2.37 3.66
CA HIS A 64 0.34 2.28 3.09
C HIS A 64 -0.72 2.89 4.02
N ILE A 65 -1.75 3.49 3.45
CA ILE A 65 -2.77 4.25 4.19
C ILE A 65 -3.59 3.37 5.14
N ASP A 66 -3.79 2.11 4.84
CA ASP A 66 -4.43 1.12 5.72
C ASP A 66 -3.54 0.64 6.86
N HIS A 67 -2.29 1.12 6.94
CA HIS A 67 -1.35 0.92 8.06
C HIS A 67 -0.93 2.24 8.73
N SER A 68 -0.89 3.36 8.01
CA SER A 68 -0.38 4.65 8.51
C SER A 68 -1.44 5.77 8.57
N GLY A 69 -2.54 5.61 7.85
CA GLY A 69 -3.43 6.70 7.47
C GLY A 69 -4.17 7.40 8.61
N LEU A 70 -4.28 6.81 9.80
CA LEU A 70 -4.88 7.45 10.97
C LEU A 70 -3.86 8.13 11.90
N ILE A 71 -2.55 8.06 11.61
CA ILE A 71 -1.53 8.72 12.44
C ILE A 71 -1.79 10.23 12.59
N PRO A 72 -2.11 11.00 11.52
CA PRO A 72 -2.45 12.41 11.67
C PRO A 72 -3.73 12.65 12.47
N TYR A 73 -4.67 11.71 12.41
CA TYR A 73 -5.93 11.81 13.18
C TYR A 73 -5.71 11.58 14.67
N VAL A 74 -4.95 10.54 15.06
CA VAL A 74 -4.62 10.33 16.48
C VAL A 74 -3.75 11.47 17.03
N PHE A 75 -2.85 12.05 16.21
CA PHE A 75 -2.11 13.27 16.56
C PHE A 75 -3.06 14.44 16.85
N LYS A 76 -4.03 14.71 15.98
CA LYS A 76 -5.07 15.75 16.17
C LYS A 76 -5.87 15.52 17.46
N LEU A 77 -6.08 14.25 17.86
CA LEU A 77 -6.82 13.85 19.06
C LEU A 77 -5.95 13.76 20.33
N GLY A 78 -4.67 14.18 20.29
CA GLY A 78 -3.84 14.31 21.47
C GLY A 78 -2.79 13.22 21.67
N PHE A 79 -2.52 12.37 20.69
CA PHE A 79 -1.35 11.49 20.71
C PHE A 79 -0.06 12.31 20.71
N THR A 80 0.79 12.09 21.70
CA THR A 80 2.09 12.78 21.89
C THR A 80 3.27 11.84 21.95
N GLY A 81 3.03 10.54 21.84
CA GLY A 81 4.07 9.49 21.82
C GLY A 81 4.91 9.52 20.54
N SER A 82 5.73 8.49 20.34
CA SER A 82 6.58 8.37 19.15
C SER A 82 6.00 7.38 18.12
N VAL A 83 6.18 7.70 16.84
CA VAL A 83 5.94 6.79 15.72
C VAL A 83 7.30 6.25 15.26
N ILE A 84 7.52 4.95 15.42
CA ILE A 84 8.79 4.31 15.12
C ILE A 84 8.64 3.46 13.87
N CYS A 85 9.48 3.72 12.86
CA CYS A 85 9.44 3.06 11.55
C CYS A 85 10.83 3.01 10.92
N THR A 86 10.94 2.45 9.74
CA THR A 86 12.18 2.55 8.93
C THR A 86 12.32 3.94 8.31
N THR A 87 13.55 4.32 7.92
CA THR A 87 13.84 5.62 7.32
C THR A 87 13.01 5.85 6.05
N ALA A 88 12.98 4.88 5.16
CA ALA A 88 12.21 4.99 3.91
C ALA A 88 10.69 5.06 4.14
N THR A 89 10.17 4.33 5.16
CA THR A 89 8.76 4.44 5.56
C THR A 89 8.43 5.84 6.06
N ARG A 90 9.29 6.48 6.88
CA ARG A 90 9.11 7.86 7.32
C ARG A 90 9.04 8.82 6.15
N ASP A 91 9.96 8.70 5.20
CA ASP A 91 10.07 9.61 4.07
C ASP A 91 8.88 9.46 3.10
N LEU A 92 8.38 8.24 2.90
CA LEU A 92 7.12 8.02 2.16
C LEU A 92 5.90 8.58 2.91
N CYS A 93 5.80 8.39 4.22
CA CYS A 93 4.72 8.92 5.04
C CYS A 93 4.62 10.45 4.96
N ALA A 94 5.75 11.16 4.87
CA ALA A 94 5.76 12.61 4.73
C ALA A 94 4.97 13.11 3.51
N TYR A 95 4.99 12.36 2.42
CA TYR A 95 4.23 12.68 1.21
C TYR A 95 2.83 12.05 1.21
N MET A 96 2.73 10.79 1.60
CA MET A 96 1.46 10.04 1.53
C MET A 96 0.41 10.56 2.49
N LEU A 97 0.79 10.87 3.74
CA LEU A 97 -0.14 11.42 4.73
C LEU A 97 -0.57 12.84 4.39
N ALA A 98 0.35 13.66 3.85
CA ALA A 98 0.03 15.01 3.39
C ALA A 98 -0.93 14.99 2.18
N ASP A 99 -0.74 14.08 1.23
CA ASP A 99 -1.63 13.88 0.08
C ASP A 99 -3.00 13.38 0.53
N ALA A 100 -3.06 12.40 1.44
CA ALA A 100 -4.30 11.88 2.02
C ALA A 100 -5.09 12.99 2.75
N GLY A 101 -4.40 13.85 3.53
CA GLY A 101 -5.03 15.01 4.16
C GLY A 101 -5.62 15.99 3.15
N HIS A 102 -4.88 16.30 2.09
CA HIS A 102 -5.36 17.16 1.00
C HIS A 102 -6.60 16.57 0.29
N ILE A 103 -6.61 15.28 0.01
CA ILE A 103 -7.76 14.59 -0.60
C ILE A 103 -8.97 14.69 0.33
N GLN A 104 -8.82 14.41 1.63
CA GLN A 104 -9.91 14.51 2.60
C GLN A 104 -10.50 15.94 2.70
N GLU A 105 -9.65 16.98 2.71
CA GLU A 105 -10.10 18.38 2.70
C GLU A 105 -10.91 18.68 1.44
N TYR A 106 -10.44 18.26 0.28
CA TYR A 106 -11.13 18.45 -0.99
C TYR A 106 -12.49 17.73 -1.05
N ASP A 107 -12.52 16.46 -0.65
CA ASP A 107 -13.74 15.65 -0.65
C ASP A 107 -14.74 16.17 0.35
N THR A 108 -14.32 16.55 1.55
CA THR A 108 -15.16 17.17 2.59
C THR A 108 -15.76 18.48 2.10
N LYS A 109 -14.96 19.34 1.45
CA LYS A 109 -15.44 20.58 0.85
C LYS A 109 -16.54 20.34 -0.21
N THR A 110 -16.32 19.32 -1.05
CA THR A 110 -17.30 18.93 -2.08
C THR A 110 -18.56 18.34 -1.48
N PHE A 111 -18.43 17.51 -0.46
CA PHE A 111 -19.54 16.93 0.30
C PHE A 111 -20.35 18.00 1.03
N ASN A 112 -19.68 18.97 1.68
CA ASN A 112 -20.33 20.08 2.38
C ASN A 112 -21.15 20.99 1.44
N LYS A 113 -20.72 21.19 0.19
CA LYS A 113 -21.54 21.89 -0.82
C LYS A 113 -22.87 21.19 -1.09
N LYS A 114 -22.88 19.84 -1.10
CA LYS A 114 -24.11 19.06 -1.26
C LYS A 114 -24.98 19.12 0.00
N ARG A 115 -24.35 19.04 1.20
CA ARG A 115 -25.06 19.16 2.50
C ARG A 115 -25.73 20.50 2.66
N ALA A 116 -25.05 21.59 2.31
CA ALA A 116 -25.63 22.94 2.37
C ALA A 116 -26.92 23.09 1.52
N LYS A 117 -26.93 22.48 0.32
CA LYS A 117 -28.14 22.43 -0.53
C LYS A 117 -29.30 21.64 0.12
N GLN A 118 -29.01 20.78 1.09
CA GLN A 118 -29.99 19.99 1.86
C GLN A 118 -30.30 20.60 3.24
N GLY A 119 -29.79 21.79 3.55
CA GLY A 119 -29.96 22.43 4.87
C GLY A 119 -29.25 21.73 6.03
N LYS A 120 -28.26 20.86 5.74
CA LYS A 120 -27.51 20.09 6.75
C LYS A 120 -26.26 20.85 7.18
N ALA A 121 -25.88 20.74 8.46
CA ALA A 121 -24.64 21.29 8.99
C ALA A 121 -23.40 20.71 8.28
N PRO A 122 -22.31 21.48 8.11
CA PRO A 122 -21.06 20.97 7.54
C PRO A 122 -20.43 19.92 8.47
N VAL A 123 -19.62 19.03 7.87
CA VAL A 123 -18.77 18.08 8.58
C VAL A 123 -17.30 18.49 8.40
N GLU A 124 -16.44 18.03 9.31
CA GLU A 124 -15.00 18.22 9.21
C GLU A 124 -14.29 16.98 8.67
N PRO A 125 -13.15 17.14 7.94
CA PRO A 125 -12.29 16.01 7.60
C PRO A 125 -11.75 15.36 8.87
N LEU A 126 -11.35 14.10 8.80
CA LEU A 126 -10.66 13.42 9.90
C LEU A 126 -9.47 14.27 10.34
N TYR A 127 -8.61 14.62 9.37
CA TYR A 127 -7.47 15.51 9.55
C TYR A 127 -7.22 16.32 8.29
N THR A 128 -6.45 17.37 8.44
CA THR A 128 -6.04 18.26 7.36
C THR A 128 -4.63 17.92 6.87
N LYS A 129 -4.24 18.48 5.71
CA LYS A 129 -2.84 18.43 5.25
C LYS A 129 -1.87 19.01 6.29
N ALA A 130 -2.27 20.05 7.01
CA ALA A 130 -1.45 20.65 8.06
C ALA A 130 -1.25 19.69 9.23
N ASP A 131 -2.28 18.97 9.67
CA ASP A 131 -2.17 17.94 10.72
C ASP A 131 -1.18 16.84 10.30
N ALA A 132 -1.26 16.38 9.05
CA ALA A 132 -0.37 15.38 8.49
C ALA A 132 1.10 15.85 8.45
N ILE A 133 1.36 17.09 8.07
CA ILE A 133 2.72 17.66 8.10
C ILE A 133 3.21 17.77 9.54
N ASN A 134 2.36 18.24 10.46
CA ASN A 134 2.74 18.47 11.86
C ASN A 134 2.97 17.17 12.64
N CYS A 135 2.29 16.07 12.32
CA CYS A 135 2.49 14.79 12.99
C CYS A 135 3.86 14.17 12.69
N MET A 136 4.52 14.56 11.60
CA MET A 136 5.85 14.05 11.23
C MET A 136 6.92 14.32 12.28
N LYS A 137 6.75 15.32 13.16
CA LYS A 137 7.65 15.57 14.31
C LYS A 137 7.70 14.44 15.33
N LEU A 138 6.70 13.53 15.32
CA LEU A 138 6.64 12.38 16.22
C LEU A 138 7.37 11.15 15.66
N PHE A 139 7.79 11.19 14.40
CA PHE A 139 8.44 10.06 13.73
C PHE A 139 9.91 9.94 14.16
N ILE A 140 10.27 8.73 14.58
CA ILE A 140 11.64 8.31 14.86
C ILE A 140 11.96 7.18 13.89
N ASP A 141 12.96 7.38 13.06
CA ASP A 141 13.37 6.39 12.07
C ASP A 141 14.54 5.53 12.55
N VAL A 142 14.54 4.27 12.10
CA VAL A 142 15.53 3.27 12.44
C VAL A 142 15.92 2.50 11.19
N SER A 143 17.22 2.37 10.92
CA SER A 143 17.70 1.52 9.82
C SER A 143 17.34 0.06 10.07
N TYR A 144 17.19 -0.71 8.98
CA TYR A 144 17.01 -2.15 9.09
C TYR A 144 18.11 -2.80 9.95
N ASP A 145 17.72 -3.86 10.62
CA ASP A 145 18.57 -4.69 11.48
C ASP A 145 19.18 -3.97 12.69
N ARG A 146 18.95 -2.68 12.84
CA ARG A 146 19.37 -1.94 14.04
C ARG A 146 18.34 -2.09 15.15
N LYS A 147 18.78 -2.52 16.32
CA LYS A 147 17.92 -2.60 17.51
C LYS A 147 17.86 -1.23 18.20
N LEU A 148 16.65 -0.72 18.41
CA LEU A 148 16.35 0.49 19.16
C LEU A 148 15.71 0.13 20.50
N THR A 149 16.20 0.70 21.60
CA THR A 149 15.54 0.65 22.91
C THR A 149 14.60 1.85 23.02
N ILE A 150 13.29 1.60 23.03
CA ILE A 150 12.25 2.65 23.09
C ILE A 150 11.76 2.90 24.51
N ASP A 151 11.93 1.92 25.40
CA ASP A 151 11.63 1.96 26.81
C ASP A 151 12.60 0.99 27.51
N PRO A 152 12.92 1.13 28.83
CA PRO A 152 13.81 0.20 29.52
C PRO A 152 13.48 -1.29 29.35
N TYR A 153 12.22 -1.60 29.09
CA TYR A 153 11.72 -2.97 28.94
C TYR A 153 11.37 -3.36 27.50
N ILE A 154 11.46 -2.41 26.56
CA ILE A 154 10.95 -2.60 25.18
C ILE A 154 12.03 -2.24 24.17
N LYS A 155 12.32 -3.20 23.29
CA LYS A 155 13.22 -3.01 22.15
C LYS A 155 12.49 -3.36 20.86
N VAL A 156 12.79 -2.63 19.80
CA VAL A 156 12.27 -2.88 18.44
C VAL A 156 13.41 -2.99 17.45
N LYS A 157 13.23 -3.86 16.46
CA LYS A 157 14.11 -4.02 15.31
C LYS A 157 13.24 -4.26 14.08
N PHE A 158 13.54 -3.61 12.96
CA PHE A 158 12.87 -3.88 11.68
C PHE A 158 13.73 -4.78 10.79
N THR A 159 13.08 -5.76 10.15
CA THR A 159 13.67 -6.64 9.13
C THR A 159 12.86 -6.50 7.86
N ASN A 160 13.51 -6.34 6.70
CA ASN A 160 12.82 -6.05 5.44
C ASN A 160 11.81 -7.13 5.04
N THR A 161 10.60 -6.71 4.62
CA THR A 161 9.55 -7.61 4.09
C THR A 161 9.41 -7.54 2.58
N GLY A 162 10.10 -6.64 1.89
CA GLY A 162 10.06 -6.53 0.43
C GLY A 162 8.70 -6.15 -0.18
N HIS A 163 7.72 -5.75 0.65
CA HIS A 163 6.37 -5.41 0.18
C HIS A 163 6.31 -4.04 -0.50
N MET A 164 6.85 -3.04 0.16
CA MET A 164 7.05 -1.70 -0.39
C MET A 164 8.35 -1.10 0.13
N LEU A 165 8.76 0.02 -0.43
CA LEU A 165 9.95 0.73 0.00
C LEU A 165 9.87 1.03 1.50
N GLY A 166 10.82 0.53 2.28
CA GLY A 166 10.86 0.73 3.72
C GLY A 166 10.04 -0.27 4.55
N SER A 167 9.25 -1.16 3.96
CA SER A 167 8.43 -2.12 4.70
C SER A 167 9.26 -3.07 5.56
N GLY A 168 8.80 -3.37 6.77
CA GLY A 168 9.55 -4.23 7.67
C GLY A 168 8.70 -5.00 8.68
N VAL A 169 9.15 -6.22 9.01
CA VAL A 169 8.68 -6.94 10.20
C VAL A 169 9.07 -6.14 11.43
N ALA A 170 8.12 -5.80 12.25
CA ALA A 170 8.35 -5.21 13.56
C ALA A 170 8.67 -6.33 14.58
N ASN A 171 9.96 -6.49 14.89
CA ASN A 171 10.42 -7.48 15.87
C ASN A 171 10.55 -6.78 17.23
N LEU A 172 9.66 -7.09 18.16
CA LEU A 172 9.66 -6.53 19.52
C LEU A 172 10.21 -7.55 20.53
N GLU A 173 11.08 -7.07 21.40
CA GLU A 173 11.48 -7.76 22.62
C GLU A 173 10.90 -6.99 23.81
N ILE A 174 9.97 -7.59 24.54
CA ILE A 174 9.34 -6.99 25.74
C ILE A 174 9.71 -7.83 26.95
N THR A 175 10.28 -7.20 27.98
CA THR A 175 10.68 -7.89 29.21
C THR A 175 9.70 -7.55 30.34
N GLU A 176 9.06 -8.57 30.91
CA GLU A 176 8.12 -8.45 32.01
C GLU A 176 8.47 -9.47 33.09
N ASP A 177 8.57 -9.07 34.34
CA ASP A 177 8.90 -9.94 35.48
C ASP A 177 10.19 -10.77 35.24
N GLY A 178 11.18 -10.17 34.53
CA GLY A 178 12.41 -10.85 34.13
C GLY A 178 12.28 -11.83 32.96
N ILE A 179 11.09 -12.03 32.43
CA ILE A 179 10.83 -12.91 31.29
C ILE A 179 10.77 -12.09 30.01
N LYS A 180 11.58 -12.49 29.02
CA LYS A 180 11.57 -11.88 27.70
C LYS A 180 10.50 -12.57 26.82
N LYS A 181 9.64 -11.76 26.19
CA LYS A 181 8.67 -12.17 25.16
C LYS A 181 9.08 -11.54 23.84
N ARG A 182 9.10 -12.34 22.78
CA ARG A 182 9.47 -11.94 21.42
C ARG A 182 8.22 -11.95 20.55
N ILE A 183 7.84 -10.80 20.03
CA ILE A 183 6.67 -10.65 19.14
C ILE A 183 7.20 -10.21 17.79
N ALA A 184 6.81 -10.92 16.71
CA ALA A 184 7.02 -10.49 15.34
C ALA A 184 5.67 -10.13 14.73
N TYR A 185 5.56 -8.89 14.22
CA TYR A 185 4.43 -8.43 13.43
C TYR A 185 4.94 -8.15 12.02
N THR A 186 4.48 -8.95 11.05
CA THR A 186 5.02 -8.90 9.68
C THR A 186 4.64 -7.60 8.95
N GLY A 187 3.52 -6.95 9.34
CA GLY A 187 2.84 -6.07 8.40
C GLY A 187 2.54 -6.86 7.13
N ASP A 188 2.66 -6.23 5.99
CA ASP A 188 2.47 -6.85 4.69
C ASP A 188 3.77 -7.48 4.17
N ILE A 189 3.65 -8.66 3.55
CA ILE A 189 4.76 -9.46 3.05
C ILE A 189 4.84 -9.32 1.54
N GLY A 190 5.99 -8.92 1.04
CA GLY A 190 6.28 -8.77 -0.37
C GLY A 190 6.62 -10.09 -1.07
N ARG A 191 6.78 -10.03 -2.37
CA ARG A 191 7.18 -11.14 -3.20
C ARG A 191 8.70 -11.31 -3.22
N PRO A 192 9.23 -12.52 -3.11
CA PRO A 192 10.69 -12.75 -3.17
C PRO A 192 11.31 -12.37 -4.52
N SER A 193 10.51 -12.29 -5.58
CA SER A 193 10.94 -11.95 -6.94
C SER A 193 10.55 -10.54 -7.40
N ASN A 194 10.49 -9.55 -6.49
CA ASN A 194 10.18 -8.17 -6.88
C ASN A 194 11.25 -7.59 -7.81
N ARG A 195 10.81 -6.82 -8.82
CA ARG A 195 11.70 -6.24 -9.85
C ARG A 195 12.62 -5.13 -9.33
N ILE A 196 12.18 -4.43 -8.30
CA ILE A 196 12.86 -3.24 -7.77
C ILE A 196 13.34 -3.48 -6.35
N LEU A 197 12.48 -4.03 -5.50
CA LEU A 197 12.73 -4.15 -4.07
C LEU A 197 13.51 -5.43 -3.76
N ARG A 198 14.27 -5.38 -2.69
CA ARG A 198 14.92 -6.56 -2.12
C ARG A 198 13.87 -7.60 -1.73
N SER A 199 14.24 -8.88 -1.92
CA SER A 199 13.46 -9.99 -1.37
C SER A 199 13.28 -9.86 0.14
N PRO A 200 12.20 -10.42 0.73
CA PRO A 200 12.04 -10.49 2.17
C PRO A 200 13.24 -11.15 2.85
N ASP A 201 13.75 -10.53 3.92
CA ASP A 201 14.88 -11.05 4.70
C ASP A 201 14.39 -11.93 5.86
N PRO A 202 15.08 -13.01 6.23
CA PRO A 202 14.79 -13.78 7.43
C PRO A 202 14.76 -12.88 8.68
N PHE A 203 13.79 -13.09 9.56
CA PHE A 203 13.64 -12.31 10.78
C PHE A 203 13.87 -13.13 12.05
N PRO A 204 14.19 -12.49 13.19
CA PRO A 204 14.48 -13.18 14.46
C PRO A 204 13.37 -14.10 14.93
N GLN A 205 13.74 -15.19 15.61
CA GLN A 205 12.79 -16.11 16.23
C GLN A 205 11.83 -15.39 17.16
N ALA A 206 10.53 -15.57 16.94
CA ALA A 206 9.45 -15.06 17.76
C ALA A 206 8.86 -16.13 18.70
N ASP A 207 8.25 -15.69 19.79
CA ASP A 207 7.32 -16.49 20.61
C ASP A 207 5.90 -16.35 20.07
N ILE A 208 5.54 -15.16 19.55
CA ILE A 208 4.24 -14.82 18.98
C ILE A 208 4.48 -14.20 17.62
N LEU A 209 3.83 -14.76 16.61
CA LEU A 209 3.87 -14.29 15.23
C LEU A 209 2.50 -13.76 14.83
N ILE A 210 2.43 -12.46 14.48
CA ILE A 210 1.24 -11.82 13.90
C ILE A 210 1.56 -11.60 12.42
N THR A 211 0.78 -12.19 11.51
CA THR A 211 1.08 -12.18 10.08
C THR A 211 -0.15 -11.92 9.23
N GLU A 212 0.06 -11.28 8.07
CA GLU A 212 -0.98 -11.05 7.09
C GLU A 212 -1.50 -12.34 6.43
N ALA A 213 -2.67 -12.24 5.79
CA ALA A 213 -3.29 -13.30 5.00
C ALA A 213 -4.04 -12.76 3.76
N THR A 214 -3.58 -11.65 3.18
CA THR A 214 -4.26 -10.96 2.05
C THR A 214 -4.50 -11.90 0.87
N TYR A 215 -3.47 -12.60 0.44
CA TYR A 215 -3.55 -13.63 -0.61
C TYR A 215 -3.38 -15.05 -0.08
N GLY A 216 -3.87 -15.29 1.13
CA GLY A 216 -3.81 -16.59 1.78
C GLY A 216 -4.48 -17.74 1.03
N ASN A 217 -5.30 -17.47 0.02
CA ASN A 217 -6.00 -18.44 -0.80
C ASN A 217 -5.69 -18.34 -2.32
N ARG A 218 -4.59 -17.70 -2.70
CA ARG A 218 -4.25 -17.46 -4.11
C ARG A 218 -2.80 -17.80 -4.41
N LEU A 219 -2.53 -18.09 -5.69
CA LEU A 219 -1.19 -18.20 -6.28
C LEU A 219 -1.04 -17.15 -7.37
N HIS A 220 0.18 -16.66 -7.54
CA HIS A 220 0.53 -15.71 -8.58
C HIS A 220 1.11 -16.38 -9.83
N THR A 221 0.86 -15.79 -10.98
CA THR A 221 1.58 -16.13 -12.22
C THR A 221 2.95 -15.44 -12.24
N GLY A 222 3.94 -16.05 -12.92
CA GLY A 222 5.33 -15.57 -12.92
C GLY A 222 5.56 -14.22 -13.63
N TRP A 223 6.61 -13.51 -13.21
CA TRP A 223 7.01 -12.18 -13.69
C TRP A 223 7.49 -12.08 -15.17
N PRO A 224 8.16 -13.07 -15.77
CA PRO A 224 8.71 -12.92 -17.12
C PRO A 224 7.66 -12.57 -18.17
N GLN A 225 6.41 -12.94 -17.94
CA GLN A 225 5.29 -12.67 -18.84
C GLN A 225 4.82 -11.21 -18.79
N ALA A 226 4.94 -10.51 -17.64
CA ALA A 226 4.41 -9.16 -17.47
C ALA A 226 5.06 -8.11 -18.37
N GLU A 227 6.35 -8.22 -18.64
CA GLU A 227 7.08 -7.29 -19.51
C GLU A 227 6.67 -7.45 -20.97
N GLU A 228 6.60 -8.69 -21.44
CA GLU A 228 6.16 -9.00 -22.80
C GLU A 228 4.67 -8.63 -23.01
N GLU A 229 3.83 -8.92 -22.02
CA GLU A 229 2.40 -8.54 -22.04
C GLU A 229 2.24 -7.01 -22.09
N LEU A 230 3.02 -6.26 -21.30
CA LEU A 230 2.98 -4.80 -21.33
C LEU A 230 3.41 -4.26 -22.70
N LEU A 231 4.50 -4.78 -23.26
CA LEU A 231 5.01 -4.39 -24.57
C LEU A 231 4.00 -4.72 -25.70
N GLU A 232 3.37 -5.89 -25.63
CA GLU A 232 2.34 -6.31 -26.61
C GLU A 232 1.14 -5.37 -26.55
N ILE A 233 0.58 -5.12 -25.35
CA ILE A 233 -0.60 -4.25 -25.15
C ILE A 233 -0.29 -2.82 -25.61
N LEU A 234 0.90 -2.32 -25.26
CA LEU A 234 1.36 -0.99 -25.64
C LEU A 234 1.49 -0.88 -27.17
N THR A 235 2.13 -1.88 -27.81
CA THR A 235 2.31 -1.91 -29.27
C THR A 235 0.98 -1.99 -30.01
N GLU A 236 0.07 -2.86 -29.54
CA GLU A 236 -1.26 -2.99 -30.13
C GLU A 236 -2.05 -1.69 -30.02
N THR A 237 -2.06 -1.08 -28.84
CA THR A 237 -2.85 0.12 -28.59
C THR A 237 -2.26 1.35 -29.27
N CYS A 238 -0.98 1.65 -29.03
CA CYS A 238 -0.40 2.93 -29.43
C CYS A 238 0.15 2.91 -30.87
N VAL A 239 0.67 1.76 -31.34
CA VAL A 239 1.27 1.68 -32.67
C VAL A 239 0.24 1.20 -33.70
N LYS A 240 -0.47 0.08 -33.45
CA LYS A 240 -1.40 -0.50 -34.45
C LYS A 240 -2.74 0.22 -34.49
N LYS A 241 -3.38 0.49 -33.32
CA LYS A 241 -4.69 1.17 -33.25
C LYS A 241 -4.58 2.70 -33.26
N GLY A 242 -3.39 3.26 -32.98
CA GLY A 242 -3.17 4.69 -32.85
C GLY A 242 -3.92 5.32 -31.67
N GLY A 243 -4.21 4.54 -30.65
CA GLY A 243 -4.96 4.92 -29.44
C GLY A 243 -4.05 5.34 -28.27
N LYS A 244 -4.69 5.56 -27.12
CA LYS A 244 -4.03 5.85 -25.85
C LYS A 244 -4.12 4.65 -24.93
N LEU A 245 -3.02 4.31 -24.27
CA LEU A 245 -2.95 3.33 -23.20
C LEU A 245 -3.07 4.04 -21.84
N ILE A 246 -4.16 3.81 -21.13
CA ILE A 246 -4.40 4.40 -19.80
C ILE A 246 -4.12 3.31 -18.76
N ILE A 247 -3.19 3.59 -17.84
CA ILE A 247 -2.77 2.66 -16.80
C ILE A 247 -3.11 3.25 -15.42
N PRO A 248 -4.25 2.86 -14.82
CA PRO A 248 -4.54 3.15 -13.43
C PRO A 248 -3.51 2.46 -12.53
N SER A 249 -2.80 3.22 -11.70
CA SER A 249 -1.71 2.69 -10.89
C SER A 249 -1.68 3.30 -9.50
N PHE A 250 -1.23 2.53 -8.51
CA PHE A 250 -0.91 3.12 -7.20
C PHE A 250 0.32 4.01 -7.33
N SER A 251 0.31 5.14 -6.61
CA SER A 251 1.36 6.14 -6.70
C SER A 251 2.72 5.63 -6.18
N VAL A 252 2.70 4.70 -5.25
CA VAL A 252 3.90 4.14 -4.61
C VAL A 252 4.01 2.65 -4.94
N GLY A 253 5.20 2.21 -5.29
CA GLY A 253 5.54 0.85 -5.69
C GLY A 253 5.17 0.55 -7.14
N ARG A 254 3.89 0.43 -7.43
CA ARG A 254 3.38 0.00 -8.75
C ARG A 254 3.78 0.92 -9.91
N THR A 255 3.66 2.23 -9.71
CA THR A 255 4.08 3.20 -10.75
C THR A 255 5.57 3.07 -11.03
N GLN A 256 6.41 2.92 -10.00
CA GLN A 256 7.84 2.77 -10.15
C GLN A 256 8.21 1.46 -10.87
N GLU A 257 7.53 0.35 -10.57
CA GLU A 257 7.75 -0.93 -11.26
C GLU A 257 7.41 -0.85 -12.76
N ILE A 258 6.30 -0.19 -13.12
CA ILE A 258 5.92 0.01 -14.53
C ILE A 258 6.93 0.89 -15.23
N VAL A 259 7.34 2.01 -14.60
CA VAL A 259 8.32 2.92 -15.17
C VAL A 259 9.67 2.22 -15.36
N TYR A 260 10.12 1.45 -14.38
CA TYR A 260 11.36 0.67 -14.49
C TYR A 260 11.28 -0.40 -15.62
N THR A 261 10.13 -1.07 -15.74
CA THR A 261 9.90 -2.01 -16.86
C THR A 261 10.00 -1.29 -18.22
N LEU A 262 9.41 -0.10 -18.35
CA LEU A 262 9.48 0.69 -19.57
C LEU A 262 10.88 1.24 -19.83
N ASN A 263 11.63 1.57 -18.79
CA ASN A 263 13.03 1.97 -18.90
C ASN A 263 13.92 0.84 -19.44
N ASN A 264 13.74 -0.39 -18.93
CA ASN A 264 14.48 -1.55 -19.44
C ASN A 264 14.15 -1.79 -20.92
N LEU A 265 12.87 -1.76 -21.32
CA LEU A 265 12.46 -1.87 -22.73
C LEU A 265 13.04 -0.75 -23.59
N PHE A 266 13.18 0.46 -23.03
CA PHE A 266 13.81 1.60 -23.73
C PHE A 266 15.32 1.35 -23.94
N ASN A 267 16.03 0.94 -22.92
CA ASN A 267 17.45 0.65 -22.96
C ASN A 267 17.79 -0.51 -23.92
N ASP A 268 16.90 -1.51 -24.00
CA ASP A 268 16.99 -2.63 -24.93
C ASP A 268 16.60 -2.25 -26.38
N GLY A 269 16.17 -1.00 -26.62
CA GLY A 269 15.72 -0.55 -27.94
C GLY A 269 14.39 -1.19 -28.41
N ARG A 270 13.62 -1.81 -27.51
CA ARG A 270 12.36 -2.52 -27.77
C ARG A 270 11.12 -1.63 -27.61
N LEU A 271 11.24 -0.53 -26.84
CA LEU A 271 10.13 0.39 -26.60
C LEU A 271 9.84 1.22 -27.86
N PRO A 272 8.61 1.21 -28.41
CA PRO A 272 8.22 2.07 -29.51
C PRO A 272 8.39 3.57 -29.16
N LYS A 273 8.66 4.42 -30.16
CA LYS A 273 8.80 5.88 -29.99
C LYS A 273 7.44 6.53 -29.72
N ILE A 274 6.99 6.49 -28.48
CA ILE A 274 5.76 7.08 -27.97
C ILE A 274 6.02 7.86 -26.70
N ASP A 275 5.22 8.91 -26.47
CA ASP A 275 5.28 9.68 -25.24
C ASP A 275 4.59 8.93 -24.11
N ILE A 276 5.22 8.93 -22.94
CA ILE A 276 4.73 8.27 -21.72
C ILE A 276 4.62 9.33 -20.64
N PHE A 277 3.46 9.44 -20.03
CA PHE A 277 3.16 10.45 -19.01
C PHE A 277 2.85 9.78 -17.66
N VAL A 278 3.59 10.16 -16.61
CA VAL A 278 3.24 9.85 -15.21
C VAL A 278 2.49 11.05 -14.65
N ASP A 279 1.17 10.95 -14.60
CA ASP A 279 0.29 12.04 -14.16
C ASP A 279 -0.21 11.80 -12.73
N SER A 280 0.71 11.89 -11.77
CA SER A 280 0.46 11.77 -10.34
C SER A 280 1.54 12.49 -9.54
N PRO A 281 1.27 13.63 -8.90
CA PRO A 281 2.25 14.33 -8.07
C PRO A 281 2.83 13.48 -6.96
N LEU A 282 1.99 12.63 -6.32
CA LEU A 282 2.45 11.70 -5.29
C LEU A 282 3.42 10.66 -5.85
N ALA A 283 3.15 10.12 -7.06
CA ALA A 283 4.04 9.15 -7.69
C ALA A 283 5.41 9.77 -7.99
N ILE A 284 5.45 11.03 -8.42
CA ILE A 284 6.70 11.77 -8.67
C ILE A 284 7.50 11.89 -7.37
N ASN A 285 6.87 12.32 -6.29
CA ASN A 285 7.54 12.45 -4.99
C ASN A 285 8.00 11.09 -4.45
N ALA A 286 7.19 10.05 -4.60
CA ALA A 286 7.56 8.69 -4.23
C ALA A 286 8.79 8.19 -5.03
N THR A 287 8.86 8.50 -6.34
CA THR A 287 10.02 8.14 -7.17
C THR A 287 11.30 8.81 -6.66
N GLU A 288 11.25 10.07 -6.20
CA GLU A 288 12.39 10.70 -5.55
C GLU A 288 12.82 9.97 -4.27
N VAL A 289 11.84 9.50 -3.47
CA VAL A 289 12.16 8.70 -2.27
C VAL A 289 12.81 7.38 -2.65
N PHE A 290 12.37 6.71 -3.74
CA PHE A 290 13.05 5.49 -4.23
C PHE A 290 14.53 5.73 -4.57
N ARG A 291 14.86 6.87 -5.20
CA ARG A 291 16.25 7.25 -5.51
C ARG A 291 17.10 7.50 -4.25
N LEU A 292 16.48 7.92 -3.14
CA LEU A 292 17.18 8.22 -1.88
C LEU A 292 17.46 6.98 -1.03
N HIS A 293 16.82 5.83 -1.31
CA HIS A 293 16.87 4.62 -0.49
C HIS A 293 17.37 3.38 -1.25
N PRO A 294 18.62 3.41 -1.77
CA PRO A 294 19.18 2.26 -2.49
C PRO A 294 19.29 1.01 -1.62
N GLU A 295 19.34 1.14 -0.29
CA GLU A 295 19.35 0.02 0.67
C GLU A 295 18.09 -0.84 0.62
N CYS A 296 16.99 -0.32 0.06
CA CYS A 296 15.73 -1.06 -0.14
C CYS A 296 15.65 -1.73 -1.51
N LEU A 297 16.58 -1.43 -2.43
CA LEU A 297 16.55 -1.89 -3.82
C LEU A 297 17.30 -3.23 -3.97
N ASN A 298 16.85 -4.06 -4.92
CA ASN A 298 17.51 -5.34 -5.21
C ASN A 298 18.79 -5.15 -6.04
N GLY A 299 19.61 -6.22 -6.13
CA GLY A 299 20.89 -6.16 -6.87
C GLY A 299 20.71 -5.82 -8.34
N SER A 300 19.65 -6.30 -8.99
CA SER A 300 19.45 -6.09 -10.44
C SER A 300 19.24 -4.62 -10.81
N ILE A 301 18.47 -3.86 -10.01
CA ILE A 301 18.31 -2.43 -10.27
C ILE A 301 19.57 -1.64 -9.89
N LEU A 302 20.32 -2.08 -8.86
CA LEU A 302 21.60 -1.47 -8.50
C LEU A 302 22.64 -1.68 -9.62
N ASP A 303 22.69 -2.86 -10.23
CA ASP A 303 23.56 -3.15 -11.39
C ASP A 303 23.16 -2.26 -12.59
N VAL A 304 21.86 -2.06 -12.85
CA VAL A 304 21.40 -1.11 -13.88
C VAL A 304 21.86 0.31 -13.58
N MET A 305 21.83 0.75 -12.32
CA MET A 305 22.25 2.09 -11.92
C MET A 305 23.77 2.36 -12.13
N GLU A 306 24.58 1.34 -12.35
CA GLU A 306 25.99 1.52 -12.75
C GLU A 306 26.14 2.06 -14.18
N THR A 307 25.19 1.77 -15.06
CA THR A 307 25.21 2.16 -16.48
C THR A 307 24.13 3.16 -16.85
N ASP A 308 23.03 3.16 -16.14
CA ASP A 308 21.88 4.07 -16.26
C ASP A 308 21.71 4.84 -14.95
N SER A 309 22.07 6.11 -14.96
CA SER A 309 22.02 6.96 -13.77
C SER A 309 20.62 7.23 -13.24
N ASP A 310 19.57 6.94 -14.02
CA ASP A 310 18.17 7.12 -13.63
C ASP A 310 17.25 6.00 -14.14
N PRO A 311 17.14 4.88 -13.43
CA PRO A 311 16.29 3.76 -13.85
C PRO A 311 14.79 4.08 -13.85
N PHE A 312 14.41 5.28 -13.40
CA PHE A 312 13.05 5.81 -13.42
C PHE A 312 12.88 6.97 -14.41
N GLY A 313 13.83 7.15 -15.35
CA GLY A 313 13.81 8.25 -16.32
C GLY A 313 14.40 7.85 -17.68
N PHE A 314 13.73 8.26 -18.77
CA PHE A 314 14.19 8.08 -20.15
C PHE A 314 13.59 9.17 -21.07
N ASN A 315 14.14 9.35 -22.26
CA ASN A 315 13.86 10.51 -23.13
C ASN A 315 12.40 10.77 -23.48
N THR A 316 11.53 9.75 -23.49
CA THR A 316 10.09 9.88 -23.82
C THR A 316 9.19 9.78 -22.60
N LEU A 317 9.73 9.80 -21.40
CA LEU A 317 8.99 9.80 -20.15
C LEU A 317 8.86 11.21 -19.58
N TYR A 318 7.63 11.63 -19.28
CA TYR A 318 7.31 12.94 -18.74
C TYR A 318 6.54 12.84 -17.43
N TYR A 319 7.04 13.50 -16.40
CA TYR A 319 6.41 13.59 -15.09
C TYR A 319 5.56 14.87 -14.98
N ILE A 320 4.23 14.73 -14.85
CA ILE A 320 3.25 15.82 -14.87
C ILE A 320 2.92 16.25 -13.45
N ARG A 321 3.42 17.42 -13.04
CA ARG A 321 3.19 17.95 -11.69
C ARG A 321 1.93 18.81 -11.57
N SER A 322 1.73 19.72 -12.51
CA SER A 322 0.66 20.71 -12.43
C SER A 322 -0.69 20.17 -12.91
N HIS A 323 -1.78 20.74 -12.37
CA HIS A 323 -3.14 20.42 -12.82
C HIS A 323 -3.40 20.93 -14.25
N GLU A 324 -2.75 22.01 -14.65
CA GLU A 324 -2.88 22.60 -15.99
C GLU A 324 -2.24 21.71 -17.06
N GLU A 325 -1.05 21.16 -16.79
CA GLU A 325 -0.41 20.19 -17.68
C GLU A 325 -1.25 18.91 -17.79
N SER A 326 -1.77 18.41 -16.67
CA SER A 326 -2.67 17.25 -16.66
C SER A 326 -3.91 17.44 -17.56
N LYS A 327 -4.52 18.63 -17.52
CA LYS A 327 -5.63 18.96 -18.41
C LYS A 327 -5.26 18.93 -19.89
N LYS A 328 -4.07 19.39 -20.24
CA LYS A 328 -3.58 19.39 -21.64
C LYS A 328 -3.46 17.98 -22.22
N LEU A 329 -3.25 16.94 -21.38
CA LEU A 329 -3.22 15.55 -21.83
C LEU A 329 -4.58 15.08 -22.40
N ASN A 330 -5.67 15.70 -22.00
CA ASN A 330 -6.99 15.40 -22.58
C ASN A 330 -7.07 15.81 -24.06
N ASP A 331 -6.38 16.90 -24.42
CA ASP A 331 -6.32 17.43 -25.78
C ASP A 331 -5.18 16.84 -26.61
N HIS A 332 -4.31 16.02 -26.01
CA HIS A 332 -3.21 15.35 -26.70
C HIS A 332 -3.76 14.39 -27.75
N LYS A 333 -3.41 14.61 -29.02
CA LYS A 333 -3.98 13.85 -30.16
C LYS A 333 -3.16 12.65 -30.59
N LYS A 334 -1.86 12.62 -30.20
CA LYS A 334 -0.99 11.51 -30.57
C LYS A 334 -1.22 10.29 -29.67
N PRO A 335 -0.93 9.08 -30.15
CA PRO A 335 -0.84 7.91 -29.31
C PRO A 335 0.12 8.13 -28.16
N CYS A 336 -0.25 7.72 -26.96
CA CYS A 336 0.59 7.87 -25.76
C CYS A 336 0.18 6.90 -24.67
N VAL A 337 1.05 6.74 -23.66
CA VAL A 337 0.74 6.04 -22.42
C VAL A 337 0.50 7.08 -21.30
N ILE A 338 -0.54 6.89 -20.51
CA ILE A 338 -0.82 7.74 -19.33
C ILE A 338 -0.92 6.83 -18.11
N ILE A 339 0.04 6.97 -17.19
CA ILE A 339 0.07 6.28 -15.89
C ILE A 339 -0.43 7.26 -14.84
N SER A 340 -1.52 6.94 -14.14
CA SER A 340 -2.12 7.88 -13.19
C SER A 340 -2.79 7.19 -12.01
N ALA A 341 -2.76 7.81 -10.85
CA ALA A 341 -3.40 7.32 -9.63
C ALA A 341 -4.89 7.74 -9.56
N SER A 342 -5.71 6.93 -8.92
CA SER A 342 -5.47 5.75 -8.10
C SER A 342 -5.61 4.42 -8.88
N GLY A 343 -4.96 3.37 -8.39
CA GLY A 343 -5.02 2.03 -9.01
C GLY A 343 -6.43 1.42 -9.02
N MET A 344 -7.27 1.67 -8.01
CA MET A 344 -8.67 1.22 -7.95
C MET A 344 -9.65 2.14 -8.69
N MET A 345 -9.16 3.22 -9.33
CA MET A 345 -9.93 4.18 -10.14
C MET A 345 -10.98 5.00 -9.36
N GLU A 346 -10.90 5.06 -8.03
CA GLU A 346 -11.88 5.74 -7.18
C GLU A 346 -11.57 7.22 -6.94
N ALA A 347 -10.31 7.61 -6.97
CA ALA A 347 -9.84 8.96 -6.67
C ALA A 347 -8.74 9.41 -7.65
N GLY A 348 -8.36 10.68 -7.57
CA GLY A 348 -7.23 11.22 -8.31
C GLY A 348 -7.51 11.55 -9.77
N ARG A 349 -6.43 11.88 -10.48
CA ARG A 349 -6.47 12.34 -11.88
C ARG A 349 -6.92 11.26 -12.85
N ILE A 350 -6.73 9.99 -12.51
CA ILE A 350 -7.16 8.85 -13.32
C ILE A 350 -8.65 8.92 -13.71
N LYS A 351 -9.52 9.41 -12.84
CA LYS A 351 -10.95 9.53 -13.13
C LYS A 351 -11.23 10.48 -14.29
N HIS A 352 -10.44 11.54 -14.44
CA HIS A 352 -10.54 12.46 -15.58
C HIS A 352 -10.03 11.80 -16.87
N HIS A 353 -8.92 11.06 -16.77
CA HIS A 353 -8.40 10.31 -17.93
C HIS A 353 -9.38 9.23 -18.38
N LEU A 354 -9.99 8.50 -17.45
CA LEU A 354 -11.04 7.52 -17.79
C LEU A 354 -12.25 8.18 -18.45
N ALA A 355 -12.78 9.27 -17.90
CA ALA A 355 -13.91 9.98 -18.46
C ALA A 355 -13.67 10.45 -19.93
N ASN A 356 -12.43 10.85 -20.25
CA ASN A 356 -12.07 11.34 -21.57
C ASN A 356 -11.68 10.22 -22.56
N ASN A 357 -11.41 8.99 -22.10
CA ASN A 357 -10.81 7.96 -22.95
C ASN A 357 -11.62 6.66 -23.01
N ILE A 358 -12.46 6.34 -22.01
CA ILE A 358 -13.14 5.04 -21.89
C ILE A 358 -14.14 4.75 -23.02
N SER A 359 -14.69 5.79 -23.66
CA SER A 359 -15.66 5.64 -24.75
C SER A 359 -15.03 5.58 -26.15
N ASN A 360 -13.68 5.59 -26.25
CA ASN A 360 -12.98 5.47 -27.52
C ASN A 360 -12.50 4.02 -27.73
N PRO A 361 -12.96 3.32 -28.80
CA PRO A 361 -12.61 1.92 -29.04
C PRO A 361 -11.13 1.66 -29.42
N ASN A 362 -10.40 2.72 -29.83
CA ASN A 362 -8.98 2.60 -30.12
C ASN A 362 -8.11 2.63 -28.85
N ASN A 363 -8.67 3.10 -27.71
CA ASN A 363 -7.95 3.19 -26.47
C ASN A 363 -8.00 1.87 -25.69
N THR A 364 -7.01 1.67 -24.82
CA THR A 364 -6.98 0.55 -23.88
C THR A 364 -6.88 1.07 -22.46
N ILE A 365 -7.64 0.47 -21.53
CA ILE A 365 -7.49 0.65 -20.07
C ILE A 365 -6.80 -0.61 -19.55
N LEU A 366 -5.60 -0.47 -19.01
CA LEU A 366 -4.81 -1.58 -18.49
C LEU A 366 -4.78 -1.55 -16.95
N ALA A 367 -5.50 -2.46 -16.33
CA ALA A 367 -5.41 -2.66 -14.88
C ALA A 367 -4.16 -3.49 -14.53
N VAL A 368 -3.39 -3.01 -13.57
CA VAL A 368 -2.10 -3.60 -13.13
C VAL A 368 -2.10 -3.94 -11.63
N GLY A 369 -3.27 -4.04 -11.03
CA GLY A 369 -3.40 -4.33 -9.61
C GLY A 369 -4.80 -4.77 -9.22
N TYR A 370 -4.98 -5.08 -7.95
CA TYR A 370 -6.26 -5.47 -7.38
C TYR A 370 -7.23 -4.28 -7.35
N CYS A 371 -8.49 -4.56 -7.67
CA CYS A 371 -9.60 -3.64 -7.48
C CYS A 371 -10.64 -4.27 -6.55
N SER A 372 -10.92 -3.63 -5.41
CA SER A 372 -11.96 -4.07 -4.47
C SER A 372 -13.33 -4.12 -5.16
N PRO A 373 -14.20 -5.11 -4.85
CA PRO A 373 -15.43 -5.40 -5.60
C PRO A 373 -16.41 -4.24 -5.82
N THR A 374 -16.41 -3.25 -4.92
CA THR A 374 -17.31 -2.09 -4.96
C THR A 374 -16.79 -0.93 -5.80
N THR A 375 -15.54 -0.98 -6.26
CA THR A 375 -14.84 0.12 -6.93
C THR A 375 -15.21 0.27 -8.42
N LEU A 376 -14.95 1.45 -8.97
CA LEU A 376 -15.07 1.72 -10.42
C LEU A 376 -14.19 0.77 -11.24
N GLY A 377 -12.97 0.52 -10.76
CA GLY A 377 -12.04 -0.42 -11.41
C GLY A 377 -12.62 -1.83 -11.51
N ALA A 378 -13.20 -2.35 -10.43
CA ALA A 378 -13.83 -3.67 -10.43
C ALA A 378 -15.03 -3.74 -11.38
N ARG A 379 -15.84 -2.67 -11.49
CA ARG A 379 -16.97 -2.60 -12.43
C ARG A 379 -16.50 -2.63 -13.88
N ILE A 380 -15.45 -1.89 -14.21
CA ILE A 380 -14.84 -1.88 -15.54
C ILE A 380 -14.28 -3.28 -15.88
N LEU A 381 -13.52 -3.89 -14.95
CA LEU A 381 -12.94 -5.22 -15.14
C LEU A 381 -13.98 -6.35 -15.27
N ARG A 382 -15.12 -6.21 -14.60
CA ARG A 382 -16.24 -7.15 -14.71
C ARG A 382 -16.96 -7.09 -16.07
N GLY A 383 -16.73 -6.02 -16.85
CA GLY A 383 -17.32 -5.82 -18.17
C GLY A 383 -18.64 -5.05 -18.18
N ASP A 384 -18.89 -4.20 -17.19
CA ASP A 384 -20.05 -3.29 -17.19
C ASP A 384 -20.00 -2.44 -18.48
N LYS A 385 -21.11 -2.42 -19.24
CA LYS A 385 -21.20 -1.73 -20.55
C LYS A 385 -21.19 -0.21 -20.41
N ALA A 386 -21.57 0.31 -19.25
CA ALA A 386 -21.52 1.72 -18.90
C ALA A 386 -21.19 1.91 -17.41
N VAL A 387 -20.42 2.93 -17.12
CA VAL A 387 -19.98 3.26 -15.76
C VAL A 387 -20.20 4.72 -15.43
N SER A 388 -20.46 5.01 -14.16
CA SER A 388 -20.60 6.40 -13.67
C SER A 388 -19.23 6.94 -13.24
N ILE A 389 -18.81 8.05 -13.84
CA ILE A 389 -17.59 8.78 -13.48
C ILE A 389 -17.97 10.25 -13.22
N HIS A 390 -17.62 10.79 -12.07
CA HIS A 390 -18.02 12.15 -11.65
C HIS A 390 -19.54 12.43 -11.74
N GLY A 391 -20.39 11.38 -11.59
CA GLY A 391 -21.85 11.50 -11.69
C GLY A 391 -22.42 11.46 -13.11
N ASN A 392 -21.61 11.37 -14.13
CA ASN A 392 -22.01 11.19 -15.52
C ASN A 392 -21.83 9.73 -15.97
N MET A 393 -22.71 9.24 -16.85
CA MET A 393 -22.61 7.90 -17.42
C MET A 393 -21.73 7.91 -18.69
N TYR A 394 -20.82 6.97 -18.76
CA TYR A 394 -19.93 6.76 -19.91
C TYR A 394 -20.05 5.33 -20.41
N GLU A 395 -20.22 5.17 -21.71
CA GLU A 395 -20.20 3.86 -22.36
C GLU A 395 -18.77 3.33 -22.44
N VAL A 396 -18.57 2.08 -22.04
CA VAL A 396 -17.25 1.41 -22.07
C VAL A 396 -17.06 0.81 -23.45
N LYS A 397 -16.27 1.48 -24.30
CA LYS A 397 -15.86 1.03 -25.64
C LYS A 397 -14.38 0.72 -25.75
N ALA A 398 -13.56 1.28 -24.87
CA ALA A 398 -12.13 0.99 -24.80
C ALA A 398 -11.89 -0.51 -24.54
N ASP A 399 -10.79 -1.02 -25.06
CA ASP A 399 -10.31 -2.37 -24.74
C ASP A 399 -9.90 -2.43 -23.27
N ILE A 400 -10.38 -3.44 -22.54
CA ILE A 400 -10.07 -3.59 -21.10
C ILE A 400 -9.12 -4.77 -20.95
N ARG A 401 -7.92 -4.49 -20.46
CA ARG A 401 -6.85 -5.48 -20.24
C ARG A 401 -6.43 -5.50 -18.78
N ARG A 402 -5.84 -6.61 -18.38
CA ARG A 402 -5.32 -6.81 -17.02
C ARG A 402 -4.01 -7.58 -17.05
N ILE A 403 -3.06 -7.15 -16.24
CA ILE A 403 -1.83 -7.89 -15.93
C ILE A 403 -1.81 -8.16 -14.43
N ASP A 404 -1.87 -9.44 -14.04
CA ASP A 404 -1.98 -9.85 -12.63
C ASP A 404 -0.62 -10.01 -11.94
N SER A 405 0.45 -10.11 -12.70
CA SER A 405 1.81 -10.36 -12.19
C SER A 405 2.39 -9.23 -11.34
N TYR A 406 1.79 -8.06 -11.36
CA TYR A 406 2.21 -6.88 -10.60
C TYR A 406 1.64 -6.82 -9.17
N SER A 407 1.37 -7.92 -8.48
CA SER A 407 0.93 -7.89 -7.08
C SER A 407 2.07 -7.50 -6.13
N GLY A 408 1.80 -6.64 -5.15
CA GLY A 408 2.76 -6.26 -4.10
C GLY A 408 2.86 -7.28 -2.97
N HIS A 409 1.79 -8.04 -2.70
CA HIS A 409 1.76 -9.06 -1.65
C HIS A 409 2.25 -10.40 -2.19
N GLY A 410 2.92 -11.16 -1.35
CA GLY A 410 3.20 -12.56 -1.60
C GLY A 410 1.93 -13.41 -1.67
N ASP A 411 1.94 -14.47 -2.47
CA ASP A 411 0.92 -15.50 -2.39
C ASP A 411 1.14 -16.43 -1.17
N TYR A 412 0.22 -17.35 -0.92
CA TYR A 412 0.30 -18.17 0.28
C TYR A 412 1.57 -19.04 0.34
N GLU A 413 2.11 -19.53 -0.80
CA GLU A 413 3.36 -20.31 -0.84
C GLU A 413 4.57 -19.39 -0.57
N GLU A 414 4.61 -18.20 -1.17
CA GLU A 414 5.64 -17.20 -0.94
C GLU A 414 5.64 -16.74 0.53
N MET A 415 4.46 -16.51 1.12
CA MET A 415 4.30 -16.17 2.55
C MET A 415 4.77 -17.31 3.47
N ILE A 416 4.40 -18.56 3.20
CA ILE A 416 4.87 -19.73 3.97
C ILE A 416 6.40 -19.83 3.86
N GLY A 417 6.94 -19.68 2.65
CA GLY A 417 8.38 -19.68 2.41
C GLY A 417 9.12 -18.64 3.26
N PHE A 418 8.55 -17.44 3.39
CA PHE A 418 9.08 -16.37 4.24
C PHE A 418 9.04 -16.74 5.73
N LEU A 419 7.93 -17.32 6.21
CA LEU A 419 7.76 -17.71 7.61
C LEU A 419 8.64 -18.93 8.01
N ASN A 420 9.16 -19.70 7.07
CA ASN A 420 9.99 -20.88 7.35
C ASN A 420 11.35 -20.56 8.01
N CYS A 421 11.71 -19.29 8.15
CA CYS A 421 12.82 -18.87 9.00
C CYS A 421 12.55 -19.05 10.51
N GLN A 422 11.30 -19.36 10.90
CA GLN A 422 10.89 -19.57 12.29
C GLN A 422 10.96 -21.05 12.66
N ASP A 423 11.55 -21.36 13.81
CA ASP A 423 11.41 -22.67 14.44
C ASP A 423 10.00 -22.82 15.00
N LYS A 424 9.22 -23.70 14.38
CA LYS A 424 7.80 -23.91 14.67
C LYS A 424 7.53 -24.43 16.08
N GLU A 425 8.49 -25.14 16.69
CA GLU A 425 8.36 -25.66 18.05
C GLU A 425 8.59 -24.55 19.11
N GLN A 426 9.28 -23.47 18.76
CA GLN A 426 9.45 -22.32 19.65
C GLN A 426 8.31 -21.31 19.55
N LEU A 427 7.53 -21.32 18.46
CA LEU A 427 6.35 -20.48 18.31
C LEU A 427 5.23 -20.96 19.25
N LYS A 428 4.85 -20.09 20.18
CA LYS A 428 3.74 -20.36 21.12
C LYS A 428 2.40 -20.09 20.47
N GLN A 429 2.31 -19.08 19.58
CA GLN A 429 1.09 -18.68 18.92
C GLN A 429 1.35 -18.02 17.57
N VAL A 430 0.48 -18.30 16.59
CA VAL A 430 0.39 -17.62 15.30
C VAL A 430 -0.96 -16.93 15.21
N VAL A 431 -0.97 -15.66 14.82
CA VAL A 431 -2.18 -14.85 14.69
C VAL A 431 -2.30 -14.37 13.25
N LEU A 432 -3.40 -14.69 12.60
CA LEU A 432 -3.68 -14.25 11.23
C LEU A 432 -4.54 -12.99 11.25
N VAL A 433 -4.02 -11.95 10.61
CA VAL A 433 -4.69 -10.65 10.46
C VAL A 433 -4.66 -10.22 8.99
N HIS A 434 -5.16 -9.05 8.64
CA HIS A 434 -5.01 -8.40 7.34
C HIS A 434 -5.34 -9.36 6.17
N GLY A 435 -6.58 -9.82 6.12
CA GLY A 435 -7.10 -10.71 5.08
C GLY A 435 -8.59 -10.94 5.24
N GLU A 436 -9.28 -11.18 4.14
CA GLU A 436 -10.68 -11.63 4.20
C GLU A 436 -10.78 -12.95 4.95
N TYR A 437 -11.87 -13.16 5.69
CA TYR A 437 -12.00 -14.31 6.60
C TYR A 437 -11.80 -15.66 5.90
N ASP A 438 -12.36 -15.84 4.70
CA ASP A 438 -12.19 -17.07 3.91
C ASP A 438 -10.72 -17.29 3.48
N SER A 439 -10.00 -16.21 3.17
CA SER A 439 -8.56 -16.25 2.87
C SER A 439 -7.76 -16.69 4.09
N GLN A 440 -8.09 -16.15 5.27
CA GLN A 440 -7.44 -16.51 6.52
C GLN A 440 -7.71 -17.98 6.92
N ILE A 441 -8.94 -18.48 6.73
CA ILE A 441 -9.28 -19.90 6.99
C ILE A 441 -8.45 -20.83 6.10
N PHE A 442 -8.38 -20.51 4.79
CA PHE A 442 -7.60 -21.31 3.87
C PHE A 442 -6.11 -21.29 4.25
N TYR A 443 -5.54 -20.10 4.49
CA TYR A 443 -4.14 -19.92 4.86
C TYR A 443 -3.80 -20.67 6.17
N LYS A 444 -4.69 -20.60 7.19
CA LYS A 444 -4.58 -21.39 8.41
C LYS A 444 -4.42 -22.86 8.10
N SER A 445 -5.26 -23.43 7.22
CA SER A 445 -5.18 -24.83 6.84
C SER A 445 -3.87 -25.23 6.16
N GLN A 446 -3.26 -24.30 5.38
CA GLN A 446 -1.95 -24.56 4.76
C GLN A 446 -0.82 -24.50 5.80
N LEU A 447 -0.85 -23.50 6.70
CA LEU A 447 0.12 -23.39 7.80
C LEU A 447 0.07 -24.61 8.73
N GLU A 448 -1.12 -25.14 9.04
CA GLU A 448 -1.30 -26.37 9.83
C GLU A 448 -0.66 -27.59 9.14
N LYS A 449 -0.79 -27.72 7.82
CA LYS A 449 -0.12 -28.78 7.02
C LYS A 449 1.40 -28.67 7.08
N GLU A 450 1.91 -27.41 7.13
CA GLU A 450 3.33 -27.13 7.28
C GLU A 450 3.84 -27.31 8.72
N GLY A 451 2.97 -27.68 9.67
CA GLY A 451 3.33 -27.97 11.05
C GLY A 451 3.28 -26.79 12.01
N TYR A 452 2.74 -25.64 11.60
CA TYR A 452 2.45 -24.53 12.52
C TYR A 452 1.29 -24.92 13.45
N LYS A 453 1.38 -24.55 14.73
CA LYS A 453 0.41 -24.89 15.77
C LYS A 453 -0.18 -23.61 16.39
N ASN A 454 -1.29 -23.75 17.13
CA ASN A 454 -1.92 -22.66 17.87
C ASN A 454 -2.24 -21.42 17.01
N ILE A 455 -2.84 -21.64 15.83
CA ILE A 455 -3.18 -20.58 14.89
C ILE A 455 -4.56 -20.03 15.20
N ILE A 456 -4.66 -18.74 15.45
CA ILE A 456 -5.92 -18.04 15.70
C ILE A 456 -6.22 -16.99 14.61
N ILE A 457 -7.50 -16.70 14.44
CA ILE A 457 -8.04 -15.67 13.52
C ILE A 457 -8.95 -14.76 14.36
N PRO A 458 -8.42 -13.70 14.97
CA PRO A 458 -9.20 -12.84 15.85
C PRO A 458 -10.28 -12.06 15.11
N ALA A 459 -11.38 -11.76 15.80
CA ALA A 459 -12.36 -10.78 15.37
C ALA A 459 -11.96 -9.35 15.80
N VAL A 460 -12.57 -8.34 15.19
CA VAL A 460 -12.40 -6.96 15.66
C VAL A 460 -12.90 -6.81 17.10
N GLY A 461 -12.07 -6.22 17.96
CA GLY A 461 -12.32 -6.06 19.39
C GLY A 461 -11.94 -7.27 20.25
N GLU A 462 -11.50 -8.37 19.65
CA GLU A 462 -10.99 -9.51 20.42
C GLU A 462 -9.64 -9.20 21.05
N GLU A 463 -9.43 -9.69 22.27
CA GLU A 463 -8.22 -9.52 23.04
C GLU A 463 -7.65 -10.89 23.43
N ILE A 464 -6.36 -11.07 23.29
CA ILE A 464 -5.64 -12.29 23.69
C ILE A 464 -4.63 -11.98 24.79
N GLU A 465 -4.52 -12.86 25.77
CA GLU A 465 -3.45 -12.82 26.77
C GLU A 465 -2.22 -13.60 26.24
N ILE A 466 -1.04 -13.00 26.41
CA ILE A 466 0.25 -13.55 25.94
C ILE A 466 1.34 -13.47 26.99
#